data_0123b9fd4a8ba2ce725b091a4c42f7ff
#
_entry.id   0123b9fd4a8ba2ce725b091a4c42f7ff
#
_cell.length_a   1.000
_cell.length_b   1.000
_cell.length_c   1.000
_cell.angle_alpha   90.00
_cell.angle_beta   90.00
_cell.angle_gamma   90.00
#
_symmetry.space_group_name_H-M   'P 1'
#
loop_
_entity.id
_entity.type
_entity.pdbx_description
1 polymer ?
#
loop_
_entity_poly.entity_id
_entity_poly.type
_entity_poly.pdbx_seq_one_letter_code
_entity_poly.pdbx_strand_id
1 'polypeptide(L)'
;GLRYMHPTADNWWLLPWVEPAERIEQCVMDFGEGDPTYTVTGYDAQNREIWSRTTFGKLASVGSSRDVYIGNTSARYFFGQGGKADSVCQYDEQGRLIRMETDYGGISTYYYRGDATETYLEETHNAQGALTGRKITETDPQTGSTVTNMDIYEDDGTYLASQYCILDSHGNIVKQVHVSAGGQMRTCDYQWTYDDAARAATCVDEAEGTTEKYWYDEQGRWIKNAYSFSEDGFSREITTTYTDVTR
;
A
#
# COMPACT_ATOMS: atom_id res chain seq x y z
N GLY A 1 23.84 3.99 -25.67
CA GLY A 1 22.69 4.39 -25.01
C GLY A 1 22.53 3.97 -23.59
N LEU A 2 21.88 4.82 -22.83
CA LEU A 2 21.50 4.64 -21.41
C LEU A 2 20.47 3.52 -21.16
N ARG A 3 20.34 2.55 -22.04
CA ARG A 3 19.20 1.62 -22.11
C ARG A 3 19.06 0.68 -20.89
N TYR A 4 20.09 0.54 -20.07
CA TYR A 4 20.11 -0.49 -19.02
C TYR A 4 20.81 -0.06 -17.73
N MET A 5 20.82 1.25 -17.43
CA MET A 5 21.37 1.69 -16.15
C MET A 5 20.35 1.39 -15.05
N HIS A 6 20.76 0.57 -14.11
CA HIS A 6 19.99 0.37 -12.89
C HIS A 6 20.03 1.65 -12.04
N PRO A 7 18.91 2.15 -11.51
CA PRO A 7 18.92 3.27 -10.60
C PRO A 7 19.57 2.84 -9.28
N THR A 8 20.70 3.48 -9.00
CA THR A 8 21.37 3.41 -7.71
C THR A 8 21.46 4.81 -7.15
N ALA A 9 21.86 4.97 -5.90
CA ALA A 9 22.09 6.29 -5.30
C ALA A 9 23.04 7.15 -6.15
N ASP A 10 23.93 6.51 -6.95
CA ASP A 10 24.97 7.18 -7.71
C ASP A 10 24.58 7.54 -9.15
N ASN A 11 23.54 6.93 -9.72
CA ASN A 11 23.23 7.09 -11.16
C ASN A 11 21.78 7.40 -11.53
N TRP A 12 20.86 7.49 -10.56
CA TRP A 12 19.43 7.70 -10.82
C TRP A 12 19.13 8.99 -11.63
N TRP A 13 19.93 10.06 -11.45
CA TRP A 13 19.77 11.34 -12.18
C TRP A 13 20.18 11.26 -13.65
N LEU A 14 20.86 10.20 -14.06
CA LEU A 14 21.22 10.00 -15.46
C LEU A 14 20.06 9.47 -16.30
N LEU A 15 18.91 9.21 -15.70
CA LEU A 15 17.73 8.68 -16.36
C LEU A 15 16.95 9.85 -16.97
N PRO A 16 16.68 9.82 -18.29
CA PRO A 16 16.21 10.98 -19.03
C PRO A 16 14.81 11.47 -18.67
N TRP A 17 14.04 10.68 -17.89
CA TRP A 17 12.68 11.01 -17.50
C TRP A 17 12.52 11.30 -15.98
N VAL A 18 13.61 11.31 -15.24
CA VAL A 18 13.61 11.74 -13.84
C VAL A 18 13.50 13.25 -13.77
N GLU A 19 12.41 13.74 -13.21
CA GLU A 19 12.17 15.17 -13.00
C GLU A 19 12.91 15.69 -11.76
N PRO A 20 13.25 17.00 -11.71
CA PRO A 20 13.80 17.60 -10.51
C PRO A 20 12.87 17.41 -9.31
N ALA A 21 13.45 16.98 -8.20
CA ALA A 21 12.73 16.77 -6.94
C ALA A 21 13.41 17.59 -5.82
N GLU A 22 12.61 18.05 -4.87
CA GLU A 22 13.12 18.75 -3.68
C GLU A 22 13.80 17.80 -2.70
N ARG A 23 13.24 16.59 -2.58
CA ARG A 23 13.79 15.52 -1.76
C ARG A 23 13.79 14.21 -2.54
N ILE A 24 14.82 13.42 -2.36
CA ILE A 24 14.92 12.09 -2.94
C ILE A 24 15.25 11.12 -1.82
N GLU A 25 14.50 10.04 -1.77
CA GLU A 25 14.69 8.95 -0.83
C GLU A 25 15.03 7.66 -1.56
N GLN A 26 16.02 6.94 -1.07
CA GLN A 26 16.30 5.57 -1.46
C GLN A 26 15.83 4.62 -0.38
N CYS A 27 15.03 3.64 -0.77
CA CYS A 27 14.60 2.51 0.05
C CYS A 27 15.29 1.25 -0.46
N VAL A 28 15.99 0.55 0.42
CA VAL A 28 16.63 -0.74 0.13
C VAL A 28 15.94 -1.81 0.96
N MET A 29 15.38 -2.80 0.28
CA MET A 29 14.75 -3.96 0.92
C MET A 29 15.62 -5.20 0.69
N ASP A 30 16.18 -5.72 1.77
CA ASP A 30 17.05 -6.90 1.77
C ASP A 30 16.27 -8.09 2.35
N PHE A 31 16.19 -9.17 1.59
CA PHE A 31 15.49 -10.40 1.95
C PHE A 31 16.39 -11.44 2.61
N GLY A 32 17.68 -11.11 2.87
CA GLY A 32 18.67 -12.02 3.43
C GLY A 32 19.24 -13.03 2.43
N GLU A 33 18.55 -13.27 1.33
CA GLU A 33 18.98 -14.14 0.24
C GLU A 33 18.75 -13.44 -1.10
N GLY A 34 19.71 -13.54 -2.01
CA GLY A 34 19.66 -12.90 -3.31
C GLY A 34 20.03 -11.42 -3.29
N ASP A 35 19.71 -10.72 -4.37
CA ASP A 35 20.01 -9.29 -4.49
C ASP A 35 18.87 -8.44 -3.89
N PRO A 36 19.17 -7.35 -3.18
CA PRO A 36 18.18 -6.44 -2.63
C PRO A 36 17.32 -5.78 -3.70
N THR A 37 16.11 -5.35 -3.30
CA THR A 37 15.28 -4.46 -4.10
C THR A 37 15.57 -3.02 -3.73
N TYR A 38 15.76 -2.17 -4.73
CA TYR A 38 16.02 -0.74 -4.59
C TYR A 38 14.82 0.05 -5.11
N THR A 39 14.31 0.98 -4.32
CA THR A 39 13.31 1.96 -4.77
C THR A 39 13.87 3.36 -4.52
N VAL A 40 13.85 4.20 -5.55
CA VAL A 40 14.21 5.61 -5.45
C VAL A 40 12.97 6.43 -5.75
N THR A 41 12.61 7.32 -4.84
CA THR A 41 11.39 8.14 -4.92
C THR A 41 11.76 9.61 -4.81
N GLY A 42 11.25 10.42 -5.75
CA GLY A 42 11.36 11.87 -5.73
C GLY A 42 10.10 12.51 -5.19
N TYR A 43 10.27 13.55 -4.38
CA TYR A 43 9.19 14.30 -3.74
C TYR A 43 9.28 15.79 -4.10
N ASP A 44 8.13 16.44 -4.21
CA ASP A 44 8.04 17.90 -4.40
C ASP A 44 8.16 18.67 -3.06
N ALA A 45 8.07 20.00 -3.14
CA ALA A 45 8.14 20.90 -1.97
C ALA A 45 7.01 20.68 -0.95
N GLN A 46 5.90 20.08 -1.35
CA GLN A 46 4.79 19.67 -0.48
C GLN A 46 4.94 18.25 0.06
N ASN A 47 6.11 17.62 -0.17
CA ASN A 47 6.41 16.24 0.20
C ASN A 47 5.48 15.20 -0.45
N ARG A 48 4.93 15.52 -1.64
CA ARG A 48 4.16 14.58 -2.44
C ARG A 48 5.09 13.83 -3.39
N GLU A 49 4.86 12.54 -3.56
CA GLU A 49 5.58 11.73 -4.55
C GLU A 49 5.32 12.27 -5.96
N ILE A 50 6.39 12.54 -6.71
CA ILE A 50 6.30 12.97 -8.11
C ILE A 50 6.83 11.93 -9.09
N TRP A 51 7.71 11.06 -8.65
CA TRP A 51 8.15 9.89 -9.41
C TRP A 51 8.71 8.81 -8.48
N SER A 52 8.65 7.56 -8.92
CA SER A 52 9.27 6.43 -8.25
C SER A 52 9.87 5.47 -9.26
N ARG A 53 10.93 4.80 -8.86
CA ARG A 53 11.61 3.81 -9.66
C ARG A 53 12.10 2.66 -8.80
N THR A 54 11.74 1.43 -9.19
CA THR A 54 12.11 0.21 -8.48
C THR A 54 12.89 -0.72 -9.37
N THR A 55 14.00 -1.27 -8.86
CA THR A 55 14.78 -2.36 -9.48
C THR A 55 14.74 -3.57 -8.57
N PHE A 56 14.57 -4.74 -9.17
CA PHE A 56 14.55 -6.03 -8.49
C PHE A 56 15.88 -6.76 -8.75
N GLY A 57 16.81 -6.66 -7.80
CA GLY A 57 18.12 -7.30 -7.88
C GLY A 57 18.90 -6.95 -9.15
N LYS A 58 19.51 -7.95 -9.78
CA LYS A 58 20.22 -7.84 -11.07
C LYS A 58 19.30 -7.90 -12.28
N LEU A 59 17.99 -8.16 -12.08
CA LEU A 59 17.05 -8.22 -13.18
C LEU A 59 16.79 -6.80 -13.70
N ALA A 60 16.83 -6.65 -15.02
CA ALA A 60 16.55 -5.39 -15.70
C ALA A 60 15.08 -4.94 -15.64
N SER A 61 14.27 -5.59 -14.81
CA SER A 61 12.87 -5.25 -14.59
C SER A 61 12.79 -4.01 -13.72
N VAL A 62 12.48 -2.89 -14.34
CA VAL A 62 12.34 -1.59 -13.69
C VAL A 62 10.89 -1.18 -13.73
N GLY A 63 10.23 -1.17 -12.56
CA GLY A 63 8.97 -0.47 -12.37
C GLY A 63 9.23 1.03 -12.23
N SER A 64 8.53 1.86 -12.98
CA SER A 64 8.70 3.32 -12.94
C SER A 64 7.36 4.00 -13.04
N SER A 65 7.10 4.96 -12.17
CA SER A 65 5.91 5.78 -12.17
C SER A 65 6.22 7.27 -12.06
N ARG A 66 5.31 8.08 -12.57
CA ARG A 66 5.33 9.54 -12.44
C ARG A 66 3.94 10.03 -12.06
N ASP A 67 3.87 10.89 -11.06
CA ASP A 67 2.65 11.56 -10.64
C ASP A 67 2.69 13.05 -11.05
N VAL A 68 1.63 13.52 -11.68
CA VAL A 68 1.46 14.90 -12.09
C VAL A 68 0.28 15.51 -11.34
N TYR A 69 0.50 16.61 -10.63
CA TYR A 69 -0.51 17.31 -9.83
C TYR A 69 -0.91 18.61 -10.52
N ILE A 70 -2.22 18.79 -10.75
CA ILE A 70 -2.79 20.02 -11.33
C ILE A 70 -4.03 20.39 -10.50
N GLY A 71 -3.92 21.47 -9.71
CA GLY A 71 -4.99 21.87 -8.79
C GLY A 71 -5.30 20.77 -7.78
N ASN A 72 -6.55 20.32 -7.72
CA ASN A 72 -7.03 19.24 -6.86
C ASN A 72 -7.09 17.87 -7.57
N THR A 73 -6.32 17.70 -8.61
CA THR A 73 -6.27 16.48 -9.43
C THR A 73 -4.83 15.98 -9.51
N SER A 74 -4.63 14.66 -9.48
CA SER A 74 -3.37 14.02 -9.85
C SER A 74 -3.58 12.94 -10.88
N ALA A 75 -2.57 12.69 -11.70
CA ALA A 75 -2.56 11.61 -12.67
C ALA A 75 -1.26 10.81 -12.54
N ARG A 76 -1.37 9.49 -12.48
CA ARG A 76 -0.23 8.57 -12.44
C ARG A 76 0.03 7.96 -13.80
N TYR A 77 1.29 7.96 -14.19
CA TYR A 77 1.76 7.37 -15.43
C TYR A 77 2.82 6.31 -15.13
N PHE A 78 2.78 5.19 -15.85
CA PHE A 78 3.85 4.20 -15.83
C PHE A 78 4.68 4.27 -17.09
N PHE A 79 5.96 4.00 -16.96
CA PHE A 79 6.88 3.94 -18.10
C PHE A 79 6.50 2.78 -19.02
N GLY A 80 6.41 3.07 -20.34
CA GLY A 80 6.09 2.09 -21.36
C GLY A 80 4.60 1.97 -21.72
N GLN A 81 3.71 2.71 -21.05
CA GLN A 81 2.25 2.68 -21.32
C GLN A 81 1.77 3.77 -22.31
N GLY A 82 2.63 4.22 -23.21
CA GLY A 82 2.23 5.09 -24.33
C GLY A 82 1.70 6.48 -23.95
N GLY A 83 2.00 6.97 -22.74
CA GLY A 83 1.59 8.31 -22.28
C GLY A 83 0.14 8.41 -21.81
N LYS A 84 -0.59 7.31 -21.71
CA LYS A 84 -1.92 7.26 -21.07
C LYS A 84 -1.75 7.18 -19.54
N ALA A 85 -2.56 7.94 -18.81
CA ALA A 85 -2.59 7.82 -17.36
C ALA A 85 -3.15 6.46 -16.94
N ASP A 86 -2.48 5.81 -16.00
CA ASP A 86 -2.95 4.57 -15.36
C ASP A 86 -4.12 4.85 -14.42
N SER A 87 -4.04 5.96 -13.69
CA SER A 87 -5.09 6.42 -12.80
C SER A 87 -5.14 7.95 -12.71
N VAL A 88 -6.34 8.46 -12.45
CA VAL A 88 -6.59 9.88 -12.19
C VAL A 88 -7.33 10.00 -10.87
N CYS A 89 -6.78 10.81 -9.96
CA CYS A 89 -7.32 11.05 -8.63
C CYS A 89 -7.86 12.47 -8.50
N GLN A 90 -8.95 12.64 -7.77
CA GLN A 90 -9.52 13.93 -7.39
C GLN A 90 -9.54 14.05 -5.87
N TYR A 91 -9.21 15.23 -5.37
CA TYR A 91 -9.13 15.54 -3.95
C TYR A 91 -10.11 16.66 -3.59
N ASP A 92 -10.60 16.66 -2.36
CA ASP A 92 -11.39 17.76 -1.82
C ASP A 92 -10.49 18.95 -1.39
N GLU A 93 -11.11 19.99 -0.85
CA GLU A 93 -10.41 21.19 -0.38
C GLU A 93 -9.47 20.93 0.82
N GLN A 94 -9.68 19.84 1.55
CA GLN A 94 -8.81 19.37 2.63
C GLN A 94 -7.69 18.45 2.14
N GLY A 95 -7.60 18.17 0.83
CA GLY A 95 -6.60 17.28 0.25
C GLY A 95 -6.91 15.79 0.41
N ARG A 96 -8.15 15.42 0.80
CA ARG A 96 -8.57 14.01 0.93
C ARG A 96 -9.01 13.48 -0.43
N LEU A 97 -8.62 12.25 -0.74
CA LEU A 97 -8.99 11.55 -1.98
C LEU A 97 -10.50 11.29 -1.99
N ILE A 98 -11.22 11.84 -2.96
CA ILE A 98 -12.66 11.65 -3.10
C ILE A 98 -13.06 10.78 -4.30
N ARG A 99 -12.19 10.67 -5.31
CA ARG A 99 -12.46 9.85 -6.49
C ARG A 99 -11.16 9.40 -7.15
N MET A 100 -11.13 8.17 -7.60
CA MET A 100 -10.07 7.62 -8.43
C MET A 100 -10.68 6.92 -9.64
N GLU A 101 -10.15 7.18 -10.82
CA GLU A 101 -10.51 6.51 -12.08
C GLU A 101 -9.29 5.80 -12.64
N THR A 102 -9.45 4.54 -13.02
CA THR A 102 -8.39 3.72 -13.63
C THR A 102 -8.46 3.77 -15.15
N ASP A 103 -7.40 3.36 -15.83
CA ASP A 103 -7.29 3.37 -17.31
C ASP A 103 -8.28 2.45 -17.99
N TYR A 104 -8.80 1.44 -17.32
CA TYR A 104 -9.86 0.54 -17.77
C TYR A 104 -11.28 1.01 -17.41
N GLY A 105 -11.41 2.22 -16.85
CA GLY A 105 -12.68 2.88 -16.59
C GLY A 105 -13.34 2.52 -15.26
N GLY A 106 -12.65 1.79 -14.37
CA GLY A 106 -13.11 1.58 -13.00
C GLY A 106 -13.08 2.88 -12.21
N ILE A 107 -14.10 3.13 -11.41
CA ILE A 107 -14.24 4.35 -10.60
C ILE A 107 -14.41 3.96 -9.14
N SER A 108 -13.51 4.46 -8.28
CA SER A 108 -13.65 4.38 -6.81
C SER A 108 -14.01 5.75 -6.25
N THR A 109 -14.96 5.77 -5.34
CA THR A 109 -15.44 6.98 -4.66
C THR A 109 -15.27 6.80 -3.15
N TYR A 110 -14.79 7.84 -2.49
CA TYR A 110 -14.41 7.83 -1.09
C TYR A 110 -15.22 8.88 -0.33
N TYR A 111 -15.84 8.49 0.78
CA TYR A 111 -16.74 9.32 1.57
C TYR A 111 -16.21 9.47 2.99
N TYR A 112 -16.25 10.70 3.50
CA TYR A 112 -15.75 11.09 4.82
C TYR A 112 -16.84 11.71 5.67
N ARG A 113 -16.76 11.53 6.99
CA ARG A 113 -17.65 12.20 7.95
C ARG A 113 -16.99 13.46 8.49
N GLY A 114 -17.52 14.63 8.18
CA GLY A 114 -16.96 15.90 8.63
C GLY A 114 -15.48 16.05 8.27
N ASP A 115 -14.65 16.38 9.23
CA ASP A 115 -13.21 16.60 9.06
C ASP A 115 -12.38 15.31 9.25
N ALA A 116 -13.00 14.14 9.31
CA ALA A 116 -12.29 12.87 9.46
C ALA A 116 -11.31 12.64 8.28
N THR A 117 -10.16 12.09 8.60
CA THR A 117 -9.15 11.70 7.60
C THR A 117 -9.40 10.31 7.02
N GLU A 118 -10.15 9.48 7.75
CA GLU A 118 -10.51 8.12 7.35
C GLU A 118 -11.87 8.08 6.68
N THR A 119 -11.99 7.26 5.67
CA THR A 119 -13.26 7.01 4.97
C THR A 119 -14.20 6.18 5.84
N TYR A 120 -15.49 6.49 5.82
CA TYR A 120 -16.52 5.60 6.39
C TYR A 120 -17.16 4.70 5.33
N LEU A 121 -17.07 5.10 4.04
CA LEU A 121 -17.60 4.36 2.90
C LEU A 121 -16.69 4.55 1.69
N GLU A 122 -16.40 3.44 1.02
CA GLU A 122 -15.73 3.41 -0.27
C GLU A 122 -16.56 2.54 -1.22
N GLU A 123 -16.79 3.02 -2.44
CA GLU A 123 -17.52 2.28 -3.47
C GLU A 123 -16.69 2.23 -4.76
N THR A 124 -16.64 1.06 -5.38
CA THR A 124 -15.98 0.85 -6.67
C THR A 124 -16.99 0.37 -7.69
N HIS A 125 -17.02 1.03 -8.82
CA HIS A 125 -17.84 0.70 -9.97
C HIS A 125 -16.96 0.36 -11.18
N ASN A 126 -17.39 -0.57 -12.01
CA ASN A 126 -16.70 -0.86 -13.27
C ASN A 126 -17.01 0.20 -14.34
N ALA A 127 -16.42 0.06 -15.54
CA ALA A 127 -16.64 0.99 -16.66
C ALA A 127 -18.09 1.04 -17.15
N GLN A 128 -18.90 0.02 -16.86
CA GLN A 128 -20.33 -0.05 -17.20
C GLN A 128 -21.22 0.54 -16.11
N GLY A 129 -20.63 0.97 -14.99
CA GLY A 129 -21.34 1.57 -13.86
C GLY A 129 -21.91 0.54 -12.86
N ALA A 130 -21.60 -0.75 -13.01
CA ALA A 130 -21.99 -1.76 -12.03
C ALA A 130 -21.11 -1.66 -10.78
N LEU A 131 -21.71 -1.78 -9.59
CA LEU A 131 -21.01 -1.84 -8.32
C LEU A 131 -20.21 -3.15 -8.25
N THR A 132 -18.89 -3.04 -8.07
CA THR A 132 -17.98 -4.20 -7.96
C THR A 132 -17.34 -4.32 -6.59
N GLY A 133 -17.38 -3.27 -5.79
CA GLY A 133 -16.88 -3.28 -4.42
C GLY A 133 -17.52 -2.22 -3.55
N ARG A 134 -17.72 -2.55 -2.28
CA ARG A 134 -18.20 -1.61 -1.27
C ARG A 134 -17.55 -1.92 0.07
N LYS A 135 -16.90 -0.93 0.66
CA LYS A 135 -16.26 -1.06 1.98
C LYS A 135 -16.87 -0.05 2.94
N ILE A 136 -17.36 -0.53 4.06
CA ILE A 136 -17.86 0.29 5.17
C ILE A 136 -16.87 0.18 6.32
N THR A 137 -16.49 1.30 6.91
CA THR A 137 -15.56 1.38 8.04
C THR A 137 -16.22 2.14 9.19
N GLU A 138 -16.21 1.53 10.37
CA GLU A 138 -16.72 2.15 11.60
C GLU A 138 -15.70 1.98 12.72
N THR A 139 -15.38 3.07 13.41
CA THR A 139 -14.46 3.09 14.55
C THR A 139 -15.22 3.38 15.82
N ASP A 140 -15.03 2.55 16.83
CA ASP A 140 -15.53 2.81 18.18
C ASP A 140 -14.69 3.91 18.84
N PRO A 141 -15.28 5.08 19.15
CA PRO A 141 -14.53 6.20 19.72
C PRO A 141 -14.04 5.93 21.15
N GLN A 142 -14.57 4.92 21.84
CA GLN A 142 -14.18 4.59 23.22
C GLN A 142 -12.96 3.67 23.26
N THR A 143 -12.92 2.67 22.37
CA THR A 143 -11.86 1.65 22.34
C THR A 143 -10.81 1.91 21.27
N GLY A 144 -11.12 2.71 20.25
CA GLY A 144 -10.29 2.89 19.06
C GLY A 144 -10.31 1.67 18.13
N SER A 145 -11.08 0.63 18.44
CA SER A 145 -11.25 -0.53 17.55
C SER A 145 -12.02 -0.13 16.30
N THR A 146 -11.60 -0.64 15.16
CA THR A 146 -12.24 -0.39 13.87
C THR A 146 -12.79 -1.68 13.29
N VAL A 147 -13.98 -1.59 12.73
CA VAL A 147 -14.63 -2.66 11.99
C VAL A 147 -14.73 -2.24 10.53
N THR A 148 -14.27 -3.10 9.63
CA THR A 148 -14.47 -2.94 8.19
C THR A 148 -15.29 -4.09 7.63
N ASN A 149 -16.26 -3.77 6.78
CA ASN A 149 -16.99 -4.76 5.98
C ASN A 149 -16.81 -4.42 4.51
N MET A 150 -16.24 -5.33 3.73
CA MET A 150 -16.03 -5.19 2.30
C MET A 150 -16.86 -6.24 1.56
N ASP A 151 -17.81 -5.79 0.74
CA ASP A 151 -18.58 -6.61 -0.17
C ASP A 151 -17.97 -6.52 -1.56
N ILE A 152 -17.84 -7.68 -2.23
CA ILE A 152 -17.27 -7.82 -3.57
C ILE A 152 -18.34 -8.39 -4.48
N TYR A 153 -18.45 -7.84 -5.68
CA TYR A 153 -19.41 -8.22 -6.70
C TYR A 153 -18.70 -8.53 -8.01
N GLU A 154 -19.30 -9.39 -8.81
CA GLU A 154 -18.90 -9.64 -10.20
C GLU A 154 -19.16 -8.39 -11.07
N ASP A 155 -18.65 -8.37 -12.28
CA ASP A 155 -18.82 -7.27 -13.24
C ASP A 155 -20.27 -7.00 -13.62
N ASP A 156 -21.15 -7.97 -13.46
CA ASP A 156 -22.60 -7.83 -13.68
C ASP A 156 -23.37 -7.36 -12.44
N GLY A 157 -22.67 -7.12 -11.30
CA GLY A 157 -23.25 -6.72 -10.04
C GLY A 157 -23.74 -7.88 -9.16
N THR A 158 -23.52 -9.13 -9.58
CA THR A 158 -23.84 -10.32 -8.75
C THR A 158 -22.90 -10.41 -7.56
N TYR A 159 -23.46 -10.63 -6.35
CA TYR A 159 -22.65 -10.79 -5.13
C TYR A 159 -21.70 -11.97 -5.23
N LEU A 160 -20.41 -11.73 -4.93
CA LEU A 160 -19.33 -12.72 -4.98
C LEU A 160 -18.86 -13.15 -3.60
N ALA A 161 -18.54 -12.21 -2.74
CA ALA A 161 -17.96 -12.49 -1.43
C ALA A 161 -18.06 -11.26 -0.50
N SER A 162 -17.91 -11.52 0.80
CA SER A 162 -17.68 -10.46 1.79
C SER A 162 -16.45 -10.76 2.63
N GLN A 163 -15.77 -9.71 3.04
CA GLN A 163 -14.68 -9.75 4.00
C GLN A 163 -14.99 -8.81 5.15
N TYR A 164 -15.04 -9.34 6.34
CA TYR A 164 -15.24 -8.61 7.57
C TYR A 164 -13.95 -8.62 8.38
N CYS A 165 -13.46 -7.46 8.81
CA CYS A 165 -12.25 -7.34 9.63
C CYS A 165 -12.53 -6.53 10.88
N ILE A 166 -11.96 -6.99 12.00
CA ILE A 166 -11.85 -6.19 13.22
C ILE A 166 -10.38 -5.82 13.38
N LEU A 167 -10.12 -4.51 13.53
CA LEU A 167 -8.81 -3.96 13.79
C LEU A 167 -8.76 -3.44 15.24
N ASP A 168 -7.64 -3.60 15.89
CA ASP A 168 -7.40 -3.01 17.20
C ASP A 168 -7.13 -1.49 17.13
N SER A 169 -6.87 -0.86 18.26
CA SER A 169 -6.56 0.57 18.34
C SER A 169 -5.24 0.98 17.68
N HIS A 170 -4.37 0.03 17.34
CA HIS A 170 -3.15 0.25 16.56
C HIS A 170 -3.37 0.10 15.05
N GLY A 171 -4.58 -0.26 14.62
CA GLY A 171 -4.92 -0.48 13.22
C GLY A 171 -4.54 -1.87 12.68
N ASN A 172 -4.20 -2.83 13.55
CA ASN A 172 -3.85 -4.18 13.16
C ASN A 172 -5.07 -5.11 13.20
N ILE A 173 -5.19 -5.99 12.19
CA ILE A 173 -6.28 -6.94 12.11
C ILE A 173 -6.14 -7.99 13.22
N VAL A 174 -7.13 -8.07 14.10
CA VAL A 174 -7.23 -9.10 15.16
C VAL A 174 -8.19 -10.23 14.77
N LYS A 175 -9.11 -9.96 13.86
CA LYS A 175 -10.04 -10.95 13.33
C LYS A 175 -10.40 -10.66 11.89
N GLN A 176 -10.44 -11.71 11.07
CA GLN A 176 -10.86 -11.62 9.69
C GLN A 176 -11.84 -12.76 9.38
N VAL A 177 -12.96 -12.43 8.75
CA VAL A 177 -13.98 -13.40 8.33
C VAL A 177 -14.21 -13.24 6.84
N HIS A 178 -14.05 -14.32 6.10
CA HIS A 178 -14.40 -14.39 4.68
C HIS A 178 -15.72 -15.15 4.52
N VAL A 179 -16.63 -14.60 3.73
CA VAL A 179 -17.90 -15.23 3.39
C VAL A 179 -17.99 -15.34 1.87
N SER A 180 -18.08 -16.55 1.34
CA SER A 180 -18.29 -16.78 -0.09
C SER A 180 -19.74 -16.58 -0.51
N ALA A 181 -20.01 -16.46 -1.81
CA ALA A 181 -21.37 -16.41 -2.37
C ALA A 181 -22.26 -17.60 -1.94
N GLY A 182 -21.66 -18.76 -1.74
CA GLY A 182 -22.36 -19.96 -1.21
C GLY A 182 -22.59 -19.95 0.29
N GLY A 183 -22.23 -18.87 1.00
CA GLY A 183 -22.39 -18.76 2.46
C GLY A 183 -21.34 -19.53 3.28
N GLN A 184 -20.30 -20.05 2.65
CA GLN A 184 -19.18 -20.66 3.38
C GLN A 184 -18.38 -19.59 4.10
N MET A 185 -18.05 -19.84 5.36
CA MET A 185 -17.30 -18.91 6.20
C MET A 185 -15.92 -19.48 6.54
N ARG A 186 -14.90 -18.64 6.44
CA ARG A 186 -13.56 -18.89 6.99
C ARG A 186 -13.21 -17.76 7.94
N THR A 187 -12.81 -18.10 9.14
CA THR A 187 -12.39 -17.14 10.17
C THR A 187 -10.90 -17.31 10.46
N CYS A 188 -10.18 -16.20 10.52
CA CYS A 188 -8.79 -16.11 10.98
C CYS A 188 -8.73 -15.17 12.17
N ASP A 189 -8.08 -15.60 13.24
CA ASP A 189 -7.86 -14.83 14.46
C ASP A 189 -6.35 -14.60 14.63
N TYR A 190 -5.97 -13.34 14.93
CA TYR A 190 -4.59 -12.92 15.09
C TYR A 190 -4.37 -12.33 16.46
N GLN A 191 -3.29 -12.75 17.12
CA GLN A 191 -2.91 -12.22 18.43
C GLN A 191 -1.76 -11.23 18.26
N TRP A 192 -1.99 -10.00 18.66
CA TRP A 192 -0.99 -8.94 18.60
C TRP A 192 -0.47 -8.59 19.98
N THR A 193 0.84 -8.41 20.08
CA THR A 193 1.53 -7.86 21.25
C THR A 193 2.43 -6.71 20.81
N TYR A 194 2.54 -5.68 21.65
CA TYR A 194 3.25 -4.45 21.35
C TYR A 194 4.35 -4.19 22.35
N ASP A 195 5.52 -3.80 21.86
CA ASP A 195 6.67 -3.38 22.64
C ASP A 195 7.04 -1.94 22.21
N ASP A 196 6.51 -0.96 22.94
CA ASP A 196 6.71 0.45 22.61
C ASP A 196 8.18 0.87 22.77
N ALA A 197 8.91 0.28 23.73
CA ALA A 197 10.31 0.59 23.96
C ALA A 197 11.20 0.12 22.79
N ALA A 198 10.90 -1.03 22.24
CA ALA A 198 11.58 -1.55 21.05
C ALA A 198 10.96 -1.05 19.72
N ARG A 199 9.86 -0.31 19.77
CA ARG A 199 9.04 0.05 18.60
C ARG A 199 8.73 -1.17 17.74
N ALA A 200 8.24 -2.22 18.37
CA ALA A 200 7.98 -3.50 17.73
C ALA A 200 6.55 -4.00 17.99
N ALA A 201 6.03 -4.73 17.03
CA ALA A 201 4.76 -5.45 17.15
C ALA A 201 4.95 -6.89 16.72
N THR A 202 4.31 -7.82 17.41
CA THR A 202 4.36 -9.25 17.09
C THR A 202 2.94 -9.76 16.85
N CYS A 203 2.74 -10.42 15.72
CA CYS A 203 1.50 -11.09 15.34
C CYS A 203 1.69 -12.60 15.39
N VAL A 204 0.75 -13.30 16.02
CA VAL A 204 0.69 -14.77 16.03
C VAL A 204 -0.61 -15.21 15.40
N ASP A 205 -0.52 -16.08 14.40
CA ASP A 205 -1.63 -16.86 13.86
C ASP A 205 -1.44 -18.33 14.33
N GLU A 206 -2.18 -18.70 15.37
CA GLU A 206 -2.08 -20.06 15.95
C GLU A 206 -2.60 -21.12 14.99
N ALA A 207 -3.59 -20.79 14.16
CA ALA A 207 -4.20 -21.75 13.24
C ALA A 207 -3.25 -22.15 12.10
N GLU A 208 -2.48 -21.17 11.60
CA GLU A 208 -1.47 -21.39 10.56
C GLU A 208 -0.07 -21.67 11.15
N GLY A 209 0.10 -21.56 12.47
CA GLY A 209 1.39 -21.76 13.15
C GLY A 209 2.44 -20.72 12.78
N THR A 210 2.04 -19.49 12.44
CA THR A 210 2.94 -18.44 12.01
C THR A 210 3.15 -17.39 13.09
N THR A 211 4.37 -16.83 13.14
CA THR A 211 4.70 -15.69 13.97
C THR A 211 5.41 -14.66 13.11
N GLU A 212 4.93 -13.43 13.13
CA GLU A 212 5.56 -12.30 12.46
C GLU A 212 5.88 -11.21 13.45
N LYS A 213 7.11 -10.68 13.40
CA LYS A 213 7.53 -9.54 14.21
C LYS A 213 7.99 -8.41 13.30
N TYR A 214 7.52 -7.21 13.61
CA TYR A 214 7.77 -5.98 12.87
C TYR A 214 8.49 -4.98 13.77
N TRP A 215 9.48 -4.27 13.23
CA TRP A 215 10.15 -3.16 13.89
C TRP A 215 10.01 -1.91 13.06
N TYR A 216 9.86 -0.77 13.73
CA TYR A 216 9.61 0.52 13.13
C TYR A 216 10.66 1.53 13.55
N ASP A 217 10.98 2.48 12.67
CA ASP A 217 11.82 3.62 12.98
C ASP A 217 11.07 4.69 13.80
N GLU A 218 11.73 5.82 14.09
CA GLU A 218 11.14 6.93 14.84
C GLU A 218 10.00 7.63 14.09
N GLN A 219 9.96 7.49 12.77
CA GLN A 219 8.90 8.01 11.91
C GLN A 219 7.74 7.02 11.76
N GLY A 220 7.80 5.85 12.39
CA GLY A 220 6.80 4.80 12.28
C GLY A 220 6.88 3.98 10.97
N ARG A 221 7.98 4.11 10.22
CA ARG A 221 8.18 3.34 8.99
C ARG A 221 8.74 1.96 9.34
N TRP A 222 8.29 0.97 8.62
CA TRP A 222 8.74 -0.41 8.77
C TRP A 222 10.22 -0.57 8.36
N ILE A 223 11.05 -1.10 9.26
CA ILE A 223 12.49 -1.28 9.03
C ILE A 223 12.95 -2.74 9.07
N LYS A 224 12.18 -3.62 9.71
CA LYS A 224 12.51 -5.04 9.80
C LYS A 224 11.25 -5.87 9.99
N ASN A 225 11.21 -7.02 9.35
CA ASN A 225 10.23 -8.08 9.58
C ASN A 225 10.94 -9.41 9.77
N ALA A 226 10.57 -10.14 10.80
CA ALA A 226 10.98 -11.52 11.00
C ALA A 226 9.73 -12.40 10.97
N TYR A 227 9.71 -13.35 10.07
CA TYR A 227 8.67 -14.35 9.89
C TYR A 227 9.18 -15.72 10.28
N SER A 228 8.39 -16.48 11.00
CA SER A 228 8.68 -17.89 11.30
C SER A 228 7.43 -18.74 11.18
N PHE A 229 7.63 -20.00 10.77
CA PHE A 229 6.61 -21.01 10.65
C PHE A 229 6.96 -22.20 11.56
N SER A 230 6.02 -22.65 12.40
CA SER A 230 6.30 -23.60 13.47
C SER A 230 6.45 -25.04 12.99
N GLU A 231 5.81 -25.43 11.87
CA GLU A 231 5.76 -26.82 11.44
C GLU A 231 7.09 -27.35 10.88
N ASP A 232 7.82 -26.51 10.12
CA ASP A 232 9.05 -26.91 9.44
C ASP A 232 10.31 -26.18 9.94
N GLY A 233 10.12 -25.27 10.92
CA GLY A 233 11.19 -24.44 11.44
C GLY A 233 11.69 -23.38 10.45
N PHE A 234 10.94 -23.12 9.38
CA PHE A 234 11.27 -22.07 8.42
C PHE A 234 11.26 -20.71 9.10
N SER A 235 12.27 -19.92 8.81
CA SER A 235 12.34 -18.52 9.24
C SER A 235 12.94 -17.63 8.15
N ARG A 236 12.45 -16.39 8.05
CA ARG A 236 12.93 -15.38 7.13
C ARG A 236 12.99 -14.04 7.83
N GLU A 237 14.00 -13.27 7.50
CA GLU A 237 14.13 -11.89 7.95
C GLU A 237 14.24 -10.96 6.73
N ILE A 238 13.51 -9.86 6.75
CA ILE A 238 13.58 -8.80 5.75
C ILE A 238 13.94 -7.52 6.47
N THR A 239 14.93 -6.79 5.96
CA THR A 239 15.30 -5.47 6.46
C THR A 239 15.06 -4.40 5.41
N THR A 240 14.65 -3.21 5.86
CA THR A 240 14.41 -2.05 4.99
C THR A 240 15.20 -0.86 5.52
N THR A 241 15.98 -0.24 4.65
CA THR A 241 16.77 0.94 4.97
C THR A 241 16.30 2.11 4.11
N TYR A 242 16.08 3.26 4.75
CA TYR A 242 15.72 4.51 4.09
C TYR A 242 16.87 5.50 4.18
N THR A 243 17.23 6.12 3.07
CA THR A 243 18.32 7.10 3.00
C THR A 243 17.90 8.26 2.12
N ASP A 244 18.02 9.49 2.63
CA ASP A 244 17.89 10.68 1.81
C ASP A 244 19.13 10.81 0.92
N VAL A 245 18.91 10.95 -0.38
CA VAL A 245 19.94 11.07 -1.38
C VAL A 245 20.09 12.55 -1.73
N THR A 246 21.26 13.11 -1.46
CA THR A 246 21.61 14.46 -1.90
C THR A 246 22.29 14.42 -3.26
N ARG A 247 21.96 15.37 -4.13
CA ARG A 247 22.67 15.59 -5.39
C ARG A 247 24.08 16.07 -5.16
#